data_1edc2930223d452f1ff674b915f7784c
#
_entry.id   1edc2930223d452f1ff674b915f7784c
#
_cell.length_a   1.000
_cell.length_b   1.000
_cell.length_c   1.000
_cell.angle_alpha   90.00
_cell.angle_beta   90.00
_cell.angle_gamma   90.00
#
_symmetry.space_group_name_H-M   'P 1'
#
loop_
_entity.id
_entity.type
_entity.pdbx_description
1 polymer ?
#
loop_
_entity_poly.entity_id
_entity_poly.type
_entity_poly.pdbx_seq_one_letter_code
_entity_poly.pdbx_strand_id
1 'polypeptide(L)'
;LALGGGSWARLGSDAAWVPVFEQRGIQVAPLQPANCGFDIGWSEHFRSRFAGQPLKSVVASFADAAGITHTRQGECIITDTGIEGGLVYALCAPLRDEITARGVAVVHLDLLPGLEPARVLGEIARPRGAKSWSTHLQSRLGIKGVKAGLLREAVPKEDFADPARLAAALKALPLRLVATRPIDEAISTAGGVAFEALDEKLMIRAVPGVFCAGEMLDWEAPTGGYLLTACFASGQAAGAGALAWLDSQNRQRSSATAKPAN
;
A
#
# COMPACT_ATOMS: atom_id res chain seq x y z
N LEU A 1 13.70 -21.26 6.43
CA LEU A 1 12.37 -21.18 5.82
C LEU A 1 12.22 -19.84 5.11
N ALA A 2 11.63 -19.84 3.92
CA ALA A 2 11.30 -18.66 3.12
C ALA A 2 9.95 -18.95 2.44
N LEU A 3 8.87 -18.94 3.22
CA LEU A 3 7.56 -19.44 2.81
C LEU A 3 6.66 -18.35 2.21
N GLY A 4 7.18 -17.12 2.07
CA GLY A 4 6.45 -15.97 1.56
C GLY A 4 5.44 -15.39 2.55
N GLY A 5 4.66 -14.42 2.09
CA GLY A 5 3.54 -13.82 2.82
C GLY A 5 2.22 -14.56 2.59
N GLY A 6 1.15 -13.79 2.29
CA GLY A 6 -0.19 -14.32 2.02
C GLY A 6 -0.86 -13.74 0.78
N SER A 7 -0.12 -12.97 -0.04
CA SER A 7 -0.70 -12.19 -1.14
C SER A 7 -0.84 -12.93 -2.48
N TRP A 8 -0.26 -14.12 -2.61
CA TRP A 8 -0.26 -14.89 -3.85
C TRP A 8 -0.64 -16.35 -3.62
N ALA A 9 -1.78 -16.60 -2.97
CA ALA A 9 -2.25 -17.94 -2.61
C ALA A 9 -2.22 -18.93 -3.79
N ARG A 10 -2.65 -18.51 -4.98
CA ARG A 10 -2.62 -19.34 -6.21
C ARG A 10 -1.21 -19.74 -6.67
N LEU A 11 -0.15 -19.06 -6.16
CA LEU A 11 1.24 -19.36 -6.46
C LEU A 11 2.00 -19.95 -5.25
N GLY A 12 1.28 -20.31 -4.18
CA GLY A 12 1.83 -20.94 -3.00
C GLY A 12 2.18 -20.00 -1.84
N SER A 13 1.98 -18.66 -1.99
CA SER A 13 2.11 -17.70 -0.90
C SER A 13 0.73 -17.47 -0.26
N ASP A 14 0.27 -18.47 0.49
CA ASP A 14 -1.09 -18.62 1.00
C ASP A 14 -1.19 -18.49 2.52
N ALA A 15 -0.11 -18.10 3.18
CA ALA A 15 -0.04 -18.00 4.65
C ALA A 15 -0.26 -19.31 5.42
N ALA A 16 -0.28 -20.47 4.78
CA ALA A 16 -0.55 -21.77 5.42
C ALA A 16 0.45 -22.12 6.54
N TRP A 17 1.60 -21.47 6.57
CA TRP A 17 2.60 -21.65 7.63
C TRP A 17 2.21 -20.94 8.95
N VAL A 18 1.37 -19.92 8.95
CA VAL A 18 1.01 -19.11 10.12
C VAL A 18 0.46 -19.98 11.27
N PRO A 19 -0.62 -20.78 11.09
CA PRO A 19 -1.16 -21.59 12.17
C PRO A 19 -0.16 -22.62 12.71
N VAL A 20 0.78 -23.09 11.86
CA VAL A 20 1.83 -24.02 12.29
C VAL A 20 2.82 -23.35 13.25
N PHE A 21 3.10 -22.06 13.05
CA PHE A 21 4.01 -21.26 13.90
C PHE A 21 3.33 -20.88 15.21
N GLU A 22 2.08 -20.41 15.14
CA GLU A 22 1.28 -20.05 16.32
C GLU A 22 1.10 -21.24 17.27
N GLN A 23 0.83 -22.45 16.74
CA GLN A 23 0.73 -23.68 17.54
C GLN A 23 2.05 -24.03 18.26
N ARG A 24 3.17 -23.50 17.82
CA ARG A 24 4.49 -23.66 18.46
C ARG A 24 4.88 -22.48 19.36
N GLY A 25 3.94 -21.57 19.62
CA GLY A 25 4.19 -20.38 20.43
C GLY A 25 5.12 -19.36 19.79
N ILE A 26 5.31 -19.41 18.46
CA ILE A 26 6.07 -18.42 17.72
C ILE A 26 5.17 -17.23 17.45
N GLN A 27 5.61 -16.03 17.85
CA GLN A 27 4.86 -14.82 17.65
C GLN A 27 4.81 -14.44 16.16
N VAL A 28 3.60 -14.33 15.63
CA VAL A 28 3.32 -13.89 14.25
C VAL A 28 2.42 -12.66 14.30
N ALA A 29 2.85 -11.55 13.73
CA ALA A 29 2.02 -10.38 13.54
C ALA A 29 0.95 -10.69 12.46
N PRO A 30 -0.31 -10.23 12.65
CA PRO A 30 -1.38 -10.48 11.68
C PRO A 30 -1.00 -10.05 10.28
N LEU A 31 -1.22 -10.92 9.30
CA LEU A 31 -0.94 -10.59 7.91
C LEU A 31 -1.96 -9.60 7.37
N GLN A 32 -1.48 -8.59 6.65
CA GLN A 32 -2.26 -7.51 6.09
C GLN A 32 -1.84 -7.22 4.65
N PRO A 33 -2.76 -6.72 3.79
CA PRO A 33 -2.41 -6.32 2.44
C PRO A 33 -1.43 -5.15 2.45
N ALA A 34 -0.33 -5.25 1.70
CA ALA A 34 0.63 -4.20 1.46
C ALA A 34 0.75 -3.95 -0.06
N ASN A 35 1.01 -2.69 -0.45
CA ASN A 35 0.99 -2.30 -1.85
C ASN A 35 -0.31 -2.73 -2.55
N CYS A 36 -1.44 -2.42 -1.95
CA CYS A 36 -2.76 -2.82 -2.41
C CYS A 36 -3.60 -1.63 -2.89
N GLY A 37 -4.69 -1.92 -3.59
CA GLY A 37 -5.74 -0.97 -3.91
C GLY A 37 -6.67 -0.69 -2.72
N PHE A 38 -7.55 0.30 -2.88
CA PHE A 38 -8.55 0.69 -1.89
C PHE A 38 -9.91 0.87 -2.51
N ASP A 39 -10.95 0.49 -1.77
CA ASP A 39 -12.33 0.67 -2.17
C ASP A 39 -12.85 2.08 -1.82
N ILE A 40 -13.67 2.64 -2.72
CA ILE A 40 -14.29 3.96 -2.57
C ILE A 40 -15.82 3.85 -2.62
N GLY A 41 -16.35 2.92 -3.42
CA GLY A 41 -17.79 2.78 -3.62
C GLY A 41 -18.33 3.75 -4.66
N TRP A 42 -17.78 3.71 -5.88
CA TRP A 42 -18.21 4.51 -7.01
C TRP A 42 -19.68 4.33 -7.35
N SER A 43 -20.32 5.40 -7.88
CA SER A 43 -21.62 5.25 -8.52
C SER A 43 -21.53 4.32 -9.74
N GLU A 44 -22.64 3.63 -10.07
CA GLU A 44 -22.72 2.76 -11.25
C GLU A 44 -22.34 3.51 -12.53
N HIS A 45 -22.77 4.79 -12.63
CA HIS A 45 -22.44 5.64 -13.76
C HIS A 45 -20.95 5.91 -13.91
N PHE A 46 -20.26 6.17 -12.80
CA PHE A 46 -18.82 6.42 -12.83
C PHE A 46 -18.05 5.14 -13.12
N ARG A 47 -18.36 4.06 -12.42
CA ARG A 47 -17.74 2.75 -12.56
C ARG A 47 -17.83 2.24 -14.02
N SER A 48 -19.03 2.18 -14.59
CA SER A 48 -19.24 1.65 -15.95
C SER A 48 -18.49 2.42 -17.04
N ARG A 49 -18.14 3.69 -16.80
CA ARG A 49 -17.47 4.55 -17.80
C ARG A 49 -15.96 4.63 -17.62
N PHE A 50 -15.47 4.51 -16.40
CA PHE A 50 -14.09 4.87 -16.07
C PHE A 50 -13.27 3.75 -15.44
N ALA A 51 -13.87 2.62 -15.02
CA ALA A 51 -13.10 1.47 -14.56
C ALA A 51 -12.09 1.01 -15.63
N GLY A 52 -10.87 0.69 -15.20
CA GLY A 52 -9.73 0.38 -16.04
C GLY A 52 -9.00 1.60 -16.61
N GLN A 53 -9.49 2.82 -16.41
CA GLN A 53 -8.83 4.02 -16.96
C GLN A 53 -7.77 4.58 -16.01
N PRO A 54 -6.61 5.00 -16.54
CA PRO A 54 -5.57 5.64 -15.74
C PRO A 54 -5.92 7.10 -15.42
N LEU A 55 -5.73 7.48 -14.16
CA LEU A 55 -5.73 8.85 -13.67
C LEU A 55 -4.29 9.33 -13.58
N LYS A 56 -3.84 10.08 -14.59
CA LYS A 56 -2.45 10.48 -14.75
C LYS A 56 -2.17 11.88 -14.22
N SER A 57 -0.91 12.09 -13.81
CA SER A 57 -0.37 13.40 -13.42
C SER A 57 -1.25 14.07 -12.37
N VAL A 58 -1.33 13.45 -11.20
CA VAL A 58 -1.99 13.97 -10.01
C VAL A 58 -1.05 13.96 -8.82
N VAL A 59 -1.36 14.75 -7.80
CA VAL A 59 -0.72 14.65 -6.49
C VAL A 59 -1.77 14.18 -5.49
N ALA A 60 -1.43 13.13 -4.76
CA ALA A 60 -2.23 12.66 -3.63
C ALA A 60 -1.62 13.17 -2.33
N SER A 61 -2.44 13.68 -1.43
CA SER A 61 -2.05 14.07 -0.08
C SER A 61 -3.02 13.49 0.95
N PHE A 62 -2.45 13.10 2.09
CA PHE A 62 -3.18 12.48 3.20
C PHE A 62 -2.50 12.86 4.51
N ALA A 63 -3.27 13.28 5.51
CA ALA A 63 -2.79 13.51 6.88
C ALA A 63 -3.23 12.33 7.76
N ASP A 64 -2.26 11.65 8.37
CA ASP A 64 -2.53 10.53 9.26
C ASP A 64 -2.98 10.97 10.67
N ALA A 65 -3.31 10.01 11.53
CA ALA A 65 -3.76 10.26 12.90
C ALA A 65 -2.72 11.00 13.76
N ALA A 66 -1.45 10.92 13.44
CA ALA A 66 -0.37 11.64 14.11
C ALA A 66 -0.18 13.07 13.59
N GLY A 67 -0.96 13.47 12.57
CA GLY A 67 -0.85 14.77 11.91
C GLY A 67 0.29 14.85 10.90
N ILE A 68 0.92 13.72 10.54
CA ILE A 68 1.95 13.69 9.51
C ILE A 68 1.29 13.71 8.14
N THR A 69 1.69 14.68 7.31
CA THR A 69 1.18 14.79 5.94
C THR A 69 2.06 13.99 4.98
N HIS A 70 1.45 13.00 4.36
CA HIS A 70 2.04 12.19 3.29
C HIS A 70 1.62 12.77 1.94
N THR A 71 2.59 13.06 1.07
CA THR A 71 2.33 13.61 -0.26
C THR A 71 3.12 12.84 -1.31
N ARG A 72 2.45 12.44 -2.40
CA ARG A 72 3.09 11.75 -3.52
C ARG A 72 2.49 12.24 -4.85
N GLN A 73 3.36 12.42 -5.82
CA GLN A 73 2.95 12.66 -7.21
C GLN A 73 3.05 11.37 -8.02
N GLY A 74 2.10 11.13 -8.90
CA GLY A 74 2.11 9.95 -9.73
C GLY A 74 0.83 9.75 -10.53
N GLU A 75 0.53 8.49 -10.79
CA GLU A 75 -0.69 8.04 -11.47
C GLU A 75 -1.28 6.83 -10.74
N CYS A 76 -2.57 6.65 -10.86
CA CYS A 76 -3.29 5.48 -10.39
C CYS A 76 -4.31 5.02 -11.44
N ILE A 77 -4.91 3.88 -11.20
CA ILE A 77 -5.96 3.31 -12.05
C ILE A 77 -7.28 3.36 -11.27
N ILE A 78 -8.33 3.77 -11.94
CA ILE A 78 -9.71 3.60 -11.43
C ILE A 78 -10.08 2.13 -11.61
N THR A 79 -10.44 1.46 -10.53
CA THR A 79 -10.95 0.08 -10.57
C THR A 79 -12.47 0.08 -10.47
N ASP A 80 -13.09 -1.09 -10.57
CA ASP A 80 -14.54 -1.25 -10.38
C ASP A 80 -15.01 -0.81 -8.99
N THR A 81 -14.16 -0.93 -7.99
CA THR A 81 -14.51 -0.64 -6.58
C THR A 81 -13.83 0.60 -6.04
N GLY A 82 -12.71 1.05 -6.64
CA GLY A 82 -11.92 2.15 -6.08
C GLY A 82 -10.71 2.55 -6.90
N ILE A 83 -9.54 2.57 -6.30
CA ILE A 83 -8.27 2.98 -6.92
C ILE A 83 -7.12 2.04 -6.58
N GLU A 84 -6.18 1.88 -7.52
CA GLU A 84 -4.95 1.13 -7.32
C GLU A 84 -3.79 1.72 -8.13
N GLY A 85 -2.59 1.12 -8.04
CA GLY A 85 -1.42 1.51 -8.82
C GLY A 85 -0.36 2.24 -8.00
N GLY A 86 0.76 2.57 -8.65
CA GLY A 86 1.98 3.02 -7.97
C GLY A 86 1.83 4.19 -7.01
N LEU A 87 1.00 5.20 -7.37
CA LEU A 87 0.70 6.32 -6.48
C LEU A 87 0.01 5.85 -5.18
N VAL A 88 -0.95 4.94 -5.32
CA VAL A 88 -1.75 4.40 -4.20
C VAL A 88 -0.90 3.49 -3.33
N TYR A 89 -0.09 2.63 -3.96
CA TYR A 89 0.82 1.71 -3.25
C TYR A 89 1.84 2.46 -2.39
N ALA A 90 2.35 3.59 -2.87
CA ALA A 90 3.30 4.42 -2.11
C ALA A 90 2.71 5.06 -0.84
N LEU A 91 1.38 5.08 -0.70
CA LEU A 91 0.65 5.58 0.46
C LEU A 91 -0.07 4.45 1.22
N CYS A 92 0.14 3.19 0.83
CA CYS A 92 -0.66 2.07 1.29
C CYS A 92 -0.61 1.90 2.82
N ALA A 93 0.56 1.83 3.43
CA ALA A 93 0.70 1.59 4.86
C ALA A 93 -0.08 2.60 5.73
N PRO A 94 0.18 3.93 5.64
CA PRO A 94 -0.55 4.89 6.47
C PRO A 94 -2.06 4.95 6.14
N LEU A 95 -2.48 4.72 4.90
CA LEU A 95 -3.90 4.68 4.54
C LEU A 95 -4.61 3.44 5.11
N ARG A 96 -3.98 2.27 5.03
CA ARG A 96 -4.48 1.03 5.64
C ARG A 96 -4.63 1.18 7.15
N ASP A 97 -3.60 1.70 7.80
CA ASP A 97 -3.59 1.86 9.25
C ASP A 97 -4.67 2.86 9.72
N GLU A 98 -4.90 3.94 8.96
CA GLU A 98 -5.99 4.89 9.23
C GLU A 98 -7.38 4.23 9.07
N ILE A 99 -7.58 3.45 8.00
CA ILE A 99 -8.84 2.70 7.80
C ILE A 99 -9.05 1.70 8.93
N THR A 100 -8.01 1.00 9.35
CA THR A 100 -8.09 0.05 10.48
C THR A 100 -8.48 0.76 11.78
N ALA A 101 -7.95 1.95 12.03
CA ALA A 101 -8.20 2.71 13.25
C ALA A 101 -9.55 3.43 13.24
N ARG A 102 -10.00 3.96 12.09
CA ARG A 102 -11.15 4.88 12.00
C ARG A 102 -12.26 4.43 11.05
N GLY A 103 -12.08 3.32 10.34
CA GLY A 103 -13.03 2.83 9.34
C GLY A 103 -13.01 3.59 8.00
N VAL A 104 -12.23 4.65 7.89
CA VAL A 104 -12.12 5.46 6.66
C VAL A 104 -10.82 6.25 6.65
N ALA A 105 -10.21 6.38 5.47
CA ALA A 105 -9.15 7.36 5.20
C ALA A 105 -9.61 8.33 4.11
N VAL A 106 -9.25 9.61 4.22
CA VAL A 106 -9.58 10.62 3.22
C VAL A 106 -8.31 11.09 2.55
N VAL A 107 -8.13 10.72 1.28
CA VAL A 107 -7.05 11.20 0.45
C VAL A 107 -7.53 12.37 -0.41
N HIS A 108 -6.72 13.41 -0.53
CA HIS A 108 -7.01 14.58 -1.36
C HIS A 108 -6.18 14.52 -2.64
N LEU A 109 -6.85 14.63 -3.79
CA LEU A 109 -6.19 14.63 -5.08
C LEU A 109 -6.11 16.03 -5.68
N ASP A 110 -4.90 16.52 -5.95
CA ASP A 110 -4.69 17.64 -6.84
C ASP A 110 -4.71 17.13 -8.29
N LEU A 111 -5.76 17.51 -9.03
CA LEU A 111 -5.94 17.10 -10.43
C LEU A 111 -5.14 17.95 -11.42
N LEU A 112 -4.57 19.07 -10.95
CA LEU A 112 -3.82 20.05 -11.73
C LEU A 112 -2.53 20.48 -11.02
N PRO A 113 -1.59 19.55 -10.71
CA PRO A 113 -0.41 19.88 -9.90
C PRO A 113 0.53 20.88 -10.56
N GLY A 114 0.49 21.04 -11.89
CA GLY A 114 1.28 22.03 -12.62
C GLY A 114 0.71 23.44 -12.61
N LEU A 115 -0.43 23.68 -11.95
CA LEU A 115 -1.08 24.99 -11.89
C LEU A 115 -1.26 25.47 -10.46
N GLU A 116 -0.87 26.72 -10.22
CA GLU A 116 -1.12 27.37 -8.93
C GLU A 116 -2.60 27.58 -8.68
N PRO A 117 -3.09 27.49 -7.41
CA PRO A 117 -4.51 27.62 -7.05
C PRO A 117 -5.14 28.92 -7.56
N ALA A 118 -4.43 30.04 -7.48
CA ALA A 118 -4.91 31.35 -7.98
C ALA A 118 -5.15 31.34 -9.49
N ARG A 119 -4.29 30.63 -10.25
CA ARG A 119 -4.47 30.48 -11.70
C ARG A 119 -5.67 29.60 -12.03
N VAL A 120 -5.85 28.49 -11.31
CA VAL A 120 -7.03 27.62 -11.49
C VAL A 120 -8.31 28.41 -11.26
N LEU A 121 -8.39 29.14 -10.15
CA LEU A 121 -9.54 30.00 -9.83
C LEU A 121 -9.75 31.06 -10.93
N GLY A 122 -8.72 31.75 -11.37
CA GLY A 122 -8.82 32.77 -12.42
C GLY A 122 -9.34 32.22 -13.75
N GLU A 123 -8.94 31.01 -14.14
CA GLU A 123 -9.45 30.37 -15.37
C GLU A 123 -10.91 29.90 -15.25
N ILE A 124 -11.32 29.41 -14.09
CA ILE A 124 -12.71 28.99 -13.82
C ILE A 124 -13.64 30.21 -13.78
N ALA A 125 -13.22 31.31 -13.16
CA ALA A 125 -14.00 32.53 -13.00
C ALA A 125 -14.23 33.30 -14.31
N ARG A 126 -13.54 32.97 -15.40
CA ARG A 126 -13.79 33.59 -16.70
C ARG A 126 -15.22 33.32 -17.18
N PRO A 127 -15.84 34.29 -17.87
CA PRO A 127 -17.20 34.13 -18.38
C PRO A 127 -17.36 32.86 -19.22
N ARG A 128 -18.26 31.97 -18.81
CA ARG A 128 -18.54 30.71 -19.48
C ARG A 128 -19.40 30.88 -20.74
N GLY A 129 -20.25 31.95 -20.78
CA GLY A 129 -21.24 32.13 -21.81
C GLY A 129 -22.24 30.96 -21.83
N ALA A 130 -22.62 30.51 -23.01
CA ALA A 130 -23.55 29.39 -23.20
C ALA A 130 -22.87 28.01 -23.06
N LYS A 131 -21.56 27.91 -22.78
CA LYS A 131 -20.85 26.64 -22.69
C LYS A 131 -21.29 25.86 -21.44
N SER A 132 -21.33 24.54 -21.55
CA SER A 132 -21.46 23.65 -20.37
C SER A 132 -20.22 23.75 -19.47
N TRP A 133 -20.34 23.38 -18.20
CA TRP A 133 -19.16 23.28 -17.30
C TRP A 133 -18.09 22.35 -17.84
N SER A 134 -18.46 21.23 -18.45
CA SER A 134 -17.49 20.33 -19.07
C SER A 134 -16.69 20.98 -20.18
N THR A 135 -17.38 21.68 -21.09
CA THR A 135 -16.72 22.40 -22.20
C THR A 135 -15.85 23.53 -21.67
N HIS A 136 -16.28 24.23 -20.64
CA HIS A 136 -15.53 25.31 -20.01
C HIS A 136 -14.25 24.79 -19.36
N LEU A 137 -14.34 23.80 -18.49
CA LEU A 137 -13.19 23.19 -17.81
C LEU A 137 -12.21 22.54 -18.80
N GLN A 138 -12.72 21.87 -19.83
CA GLN A 138 -11.86 21.31 -20.87
C GLN A 138 -11.10 22.38 -21.63
N SER A 139 -11.78 23.47 -22.04
CA SER A 139 -11.16 24.53 -22.86
C SER A 139 -10.19 25.41 -22.06
N ARG A 140 -10.40 25.56 -20.74
CA ARG A 140 -9.59 26.44 -19.88
C ARG A 140 -8.45 25.70 -19.14
N LEU A 141 -8.73 24.51 -18.68
CA LEU A 141 -7.86 23.77 -17.77
C LEU A 141 -7.49 22.36 -18.27
N GLY A 142 -7.98 21.96 -19.46
CA GLY A 142 -7.74 20.64 -20.00
C GLY A 142 -8.42 19.49 -19.22
N ILE A 143 -9.37 19.79 -18.33
CA ILE A 143 -10.08 18.78 -17.53
C ILE A 143 -11.09 18.05 -18.42
N LYS A 144 -10.80 16.77 -18.71
CA LYS A 144 -11.62 15.88 -19.55
C LYS A 144 -11.49 14.43 -19.09
N GLY A 145 -12.29 13.53 -19.69
CA GLY A 145 -12.22 12.09 -19.42
C GLY A 145 -12.40 11.77 -17.95
N VAL A 146 -11.55 10.89 -17.43
CA VAL A 146 -11.61 10.43 -16.03
C VAL A 146 -11.52 11.57 -15.01
N LYS A 147 -10.70 12.61 -15.23
CA LYS A 147 -10.64 13.77 -14.32
C LYS A 147 -11.96 14.54 -14.24
N ALA A 148 -12.64 14.74 -15.37
CA ALA A 148 -13.94 15.38 -15.40
C ALA A 148 -15.04 14.49 -14.80
N GLY A 149 -14.97 13.19 -15.00
CA GLY A 149 -15.83 12.20 -14.37
C GLY A 149 -15.68 12.21 -12.86
N LEU A 150 -14.46 12.10 -12.38
CA LEU A 150 -14.12 12.08 -10.96
C LEU A 150 -14.57 13.36 -10.22
N LEU A 151 -14.39 14.52 -10.86
CA LEU A 151 -14.87 15.79 -10.31
C LEU A 151 -16.40 15.78 -10.11
N ARG A 152 -17.15 15.18 -11.04
CA ARG A 152 -18.62 15.07 -10.94
C ARG A 152 -19.08 14.01 -9.95
N GLU A 153 -18.27 12.99 -9.75
CA GLU A 153 -18.52 11.92 -8.80
C GLU A 153 -18.37 12.43 -7.35
N ALA A 154 -17.32 13.22 -7.10
CA ALA A 154 -16.94 13.62 -5.75
C ALA A 154 -17.43 15.01 -5.34
N VAL A 155 -17.84 15.89 -6.29
CA VAL A 155 -18.24 17.27 -6.00
C VAL A 155 -19.76 17.44 -6.12
N PRO A 156 -20.44 17.98 -5.09
CA PRO A 156 -21.85 18.31 -5.15
C PRO A 156 -22.20 19.21 -6.33
N LYS A 157 -23.36 18.98 -6.94
CA LYS A 157 -23.79 19.70 -8.15
C LYS A 157 -23.85 21.22 -7.94
N GLU A 158 -24.27 21.66 -6.77
CA GLU A 158 -24.35 23.06 -6.36
C GLU A 158 -22.99 23.76 -6.33
N ASP A 159 -21.92 23.06 -5.98
CA ASP A 159 -20.59 23.63 -5.89
C ASP A 159 -19.99 23.97 -7.27
N PHE A 160 -20.56 23.41 -8.36
CA PHE A 160 -20.16 23.82 -9.72
C PHE A 160 -20.57 25.26 -10.06
N ALA A 161 -21.53 25.84 -9.36
CA ALA A 161 -21.93 27.23 -9.54
C ALA A 161 -20.99 28.24 -8.87
N ASP A 162 -20.16 27.78 -7.93
CA ASP A 162 -19.19 28.58 -7.19
C ASP A 162 -17.75 28.34 -7.72
N PRO A 163 -17.14 29.31 -8.43
CA PRO A 163 -15.79 29.16 -8.96
C PRO A 163 -14.73 28.88 -7.88
N ALA A 164 -14.88 29.39 -6.66
CA ALA A 164 -13.91 29.18 -5.59
C ALA A 164 -13.97 27.74 -5.06
N ARG A 165 -15.18 27.22 -4.82
CA ARG A 165 -15.38 25.83 -4.40
C ARG A 165 -14.90 24.84 -5.46
N LEU A 166 -15.21 25.10 -6.72
CA LEU A 166 -14.80 24.26 -7.83
C LEU A 166 -13.26 24.26 -8.01
N ALA A 167 -12.62 25.44 -7.84
CA ALA A 167 -11.15 25.55 -7.87
C ALA A 167 -10.51 24.78 -6.70
N ALA A 168 -11.04 24.93 -5.50
CA ALA A 168 -10.59 24.18 -4.33
C ALA A 168 -10.72 22.66 -4.55
N ALA A 169 -11.85 22.20 -5.08
CA ALA A 169 -12.04 20.79 -5.40
C ALA A 169 -11.04 20.27 -6.45
N LEU A 170 -10.71 21.04 -7.47
CA LEU A 170 -9.70 20.64 -8.46
C LEU A 170 -8.29 20.53 -7.88
N LYS A 171 -8.01 21.28 -6.82
CA LYS A 171 -6.69 21.28 -6.15
C LYS A 171 -6.61 20.32 -4.95
N ALA A 172 -7.74 19.91 -4.39
CA ALA A 172 -7.81 19.01 -3.24
C ALA A 172 -9.12 18.20 -3.25
N LEU A 173 -9.31 17.39 -4.29
CA LEU A 173 -10.51 16.56 -4.43
C LEU A 173 -10.51 15.46 -3.37
N PRO A 174 -11.47 15.43 -2.42
CA PRO A 174 -11.51 14.43 -1.39
C PRO A 174 -12.02 13.09 -1.94
N LEU A 175 -11.26 12.01 -1.71
CA LEU A 175 -11.70 10.64 -1.94
C LEU A 175 -11.72 9.88 -0.62
N ARG A 176 -12.84 9.25 -0.31
CA ARG A 176 -13.06 8.47 0.90
C ARG A 176 -12.74 7.01 0.62
N LEU A 177 -11.65 6.52 1.17
CA LEU A 177 -11.24 5.13 1.09
C LEU A 177 -11.85 4.39 2.27
N VAL A 178 -12.64 3.34 2.02
CA VAL A 178 -13.44 2.66 3.04
C VAL A 178 -12.92 1.28 3.41
N ALA A 179 -12.11 0.68 2.56
CA ALA A 179 -11.46 -0.62 2.80
C ALA A 179 -10.21 -0.77 1.94
N THR A 180 -9.27 -1.59 2.40
CA THR A 180 -8.21 -2.13 1.53
C THR A 180 -8.79 -3.20 0.61
N ARG A 181 -8.18 -3.41 -0.56
CA ARG A 181 -8.45 -4.63 -1.31
C ARG A 181 -7.96 -5.85 -0.53
N PRO A 182 -8.58 -7.03 -0.73
CA PRO A 182 -8.18 -8.28 -0.08
C PRO A 182 -6.69 -8.59 -0.26
N ILE A 183 -6.11 -9.33 0.69
CA ILE A 183 -4.69 -9.65 0.67
C ILE A 183 -4.25 -10.45 -0.56
N ASP A 184 -5.11 -11.29 -1.10
CA ASP A 184 -4.88 -12.09 -2.31
C ASP A 184 -4.90 -11.27 -3.61
N GLU A 185 -5.33 -10.01 -3.55
CA GLU A 185 -5.22 -9.01 -4.62
C GLU A 185 -4.06 -8.03 -4.41
N ALA A 186 -3.36 -8.09 -3.27
CA ALA A 186 -2.25 -7.20 -2.96
C ALA A 186 -0.96 -7.61 -3.70
N ILE A 187 -0.06 -6.65 -3.89
CA ILE A 187 1.28 -6.91 -4.47
C ILE A 187 2.16 -7.62 -3.46
N SER A 188 2.00 -7.33 -2.16
CA SER A 188 2.81 -7.89 -1.09
C SER A 188 2.03 -7.94 0.24
N THR A 189 2.66 -8.52 1.24
CA THR A 189 2.10 -8.75 2.57
C THR A 189 2.87 -7.93 3.60
N ALA A 190 2.17 -7.31 4.55
CA ALA A 190 2.70 -6.80 5.81
C ALA A 190 2.33 -7.78 6.95
N GLY A 191 3.03 -7.71 8.07
CA GLY A 191 2.93 -8.70 9.14
C GLY A 191 3.83 -9.91 8.86
N GLY A 192 3.83 -10.88 9.76
CA GLY A 192 4.69 -12.06 9.66
C GLY A 192 5.36 -12.44 10.98
N VAL A 193 6.42 -13.23 10.91
CA VAL A 193 7.18 -13.65 12.09
C VAL A 193 7.84 -12.43 12.73
N ALA A 194 7.44 -12.11 13.96
CA ALA A 194 7.95 -10.97 14.70
C ALA A 194 9.48 -11.07 14.91
N PHE A 195 10.20 -9.96 14.73
CA PHE A 195 11.66 -9.95 14.89
C PHE A 195 12.09 -10.32 16.33
N GLU A 196 11.26 -10.02 17.32
CA GLU A 196 11.48 -10.39 18.71
C GLU A 196 11.46 -11.92 18.92
N ALA A 197 10.78 -12.67 18.06
CA ALA A 197 10.78 -14.13 18.08
C ALA A 197 12.07 -14.73 17.47
N LEU A 198 12.93 -13.91 16.87
CA LEU A 198 14.16 -14.30 16.20
C LEU A 198 15.39 -13.83 16.97
N ASP A 199 16.50 -14.53 16.78
CA ASP A 199 17.81 -14.03 17.19
C ASP A 199 18.45 -13.16 16.07
N GLU A 200 19.63 -12.62 16.32
CA GLU A 200 20.38 -11.76 15.41
C GLU A 200 20.75 -12.44 14.07
N LYS A 201 20.64 -13.76 14.00
CA LYS A 201 20.91 -14.58 12.81
C LYS A 201 19.63 -15.09 12.15
N LEU A 202 18.49 -14.57 12.54
CA LEU A 202 17.14 -14.94 12.07
C LEU A 202 16.75 -16.40 12.42
N MET A 203 17.33 -16.97 13.47
CA MET A 203 16.92 -18.25 14.03
C MET A 203 15.73 -18.03 14.98
N ILE A 204 14.70 -18.88 14.88
CA ILE A 204 13.54 -18.85 15.77
C ILE A 204 13.99 -19.26 17.19
N ARG A 205 13.87 -18.37 18.15
CA ARG A 205 14.29 -18.60 19.55
C ARG A 205 13.60 -19.81 20.19
N ALA A 206 12.30 -19.98 19.91
CA ALA A 206 11.49 -21.09 20.43
C ALA A 206 11.80 -22.43 19.76
N VAL A 207 12.43 -22.46 18.57
CA VAL A 207 12.71 -23.68 17.81
C VAL A 207 14.14 -23.62 17.26
N PRO A 208 15.15 -23.93 18.08
CA PRO A 208 16.56 -23.89 17.67
C PRO A 208 16.83 -24.71 16.41
N GLY A 209 17.62 -24.15 15.49
CA GLY A 209 17.95 -24.77 14.21
C GLY A 209 16.95 -24.43 13.07
N VAL A 210 15.89 -23.68 13.34
CA VAL A 210 14.95 -23.18 12.34
C VAL A 210 15.17 -21.69 12.12
N PHE A 211 15.36 -21.28 10.87
CA PHE A 211 15.65 -19.91 10.46
C PHE A 211 14.56 -19.43 9.51
N CYS A 212 14.21 -18.14 9.59
CA CYS A 212 13.22 -17.50 8.73
C CYS A 212 13.84 -16.39 7.90
N ALA A 213 13.34 -16.18 6.68
CA ALA A 213 13.80 -15.13 5.78
C ALA A 213 12.71 -14.72 4.79
N GLY A 214 12.88 -13.56 4.20
CA GLY A 214 12.00 -13.06 3.16
C GLY A 214 10.72 -12.44 3.68
N GLU A 215 9.68 -12.50 2.87
CA GLU A 215 8.40 -11.86 3.13
C GLU A 215 7.59 -12.49 4.28
N MET A 216 8.00 -13.65 4.76
CA MET A 216 7.38 -14.23 5.96
C MET A 216 7.79 -13.53 7.26
N LEU A 217 8.75 -12.62 7.25
CA LEU A 217 9.16 -11.78 8.40
C LEU A 217 8.18 -10.61 8.55
N ASP A 218 8.01 -10.13 9.79
CA ASP A 218 7.14 -8.98 10.09
C ASP A 218 7.75 -7.66 9.62
N TRP A 219 7.55 -7.35 8.36
CA TRP A 219 7.96 -6.08 7.75
C TRP A 219 7.22 -5.84 6.44
N GLU A 220 7.27 -4.62 5.94
CA GLU A 220 6.76 -4.27 4.62
C GLU A 220 7.65 -3.26 3.93
N ALA A 221 7.55 -3.17 2.61
CA ALA A 221 8.30 -2.22 1.81
C ALA A 221 7.44 -1.64 0.69
N PRO A 222 7.69 -0.38 0.26
CA PRO A 222 7.05 0.15 -0.93
C PRO A 222 7.49 -0.60 -2.18
N THR A 223 6.75 -0.42 -3.28
CA THR A 223 7.16 -0.90 -4.60
C THR A 223 8.46 -0.24 -5.05
N GLY A 224 9.21 -0.89 -5.96
CA GLY A 224 10.50 -0.38 -6.48
C GLY A 224 11.69 -1.30 -6.24
N GLY A 225 11.46 -2.58 -5.94
CA GLY A 225 12.49 -3.59 -5.73
C GLY A 225 12.99 -3.73 -4.30
N TYR A 226 12.53 -2.90 -3.36
CA TYR A 226 12.95 -2.94 -1.95
C TYR A 226 12.63 -4.27 -1.28
N LEU A 227 11.41 -4.79 -1.47
CA LEU A 227 10.99 -6.08 -0.92
C LEU A 227 11.92 -7.20 -1.37
N LEU A 228 12.19 -7.30 -2.66
CA LEU A 228 13.06 -8.35 -3.22
C LEU A 228 14.50 -8.23 -2.70
N THR A 229 15.03 -7.01 -2.63
CA THR A 229 16.36 -6.75 -2.08
C THR A 229 16.49 -7.23 -0.63
N ALA A 230 15.49 -6.93 0.21
CA ALA A 230 15.52 -7.37 1.60
C ALA A 230 15.24 -8.88 1.75
N CYS A 231 14.45 -9.49 0.87
CA CYS A 231 14.31 -10.96 0.81
C CYS A 231 15.65 -11.64 0.53
N PHE A 232 16.45 -11.13 -0.40
CA PHE A 232 17.79 -11.65 -0.66
C PHE A 232 18.73 -11.43 0.52
N ALA A 233 18.75 -10.25 1.12
CA ALA A 233 19.59 -9.92 2.27
C ALA A 233 19.27 -10.80 3.49
N SER A 234 17.99 -10.93 3.82
CA SER A 234 17.55 -11.79 4.93
C SER A 234 17.81 -13.28 4.64
N GLY A 235 17.64 -13.73 3.39
CA GLY A 235 17.99 -15.08 2.97
C GLY A 235 19.47 -15.39 3.14
N GLN A 236 20.37 -14.45 2.78
CA GLN A 236 21.80 -14.58 2.98
C GLN A 236 22.16 -14.60 4.48
N ALA A 237 21.56 -13.71 5.28
CA ALA A 237 21.78 -13.66 6.73
C ALA A 237 21.34 -14.96 7.42
N ALA A 238 20.14 -15.46 7.11
CA ALA A 238 19.62 -16.71 7.66
C ALA A 238 20.47 -17.92 7.22
N GLY A 239 20.92 -17.97 5.98
CA GLY A 239 21.82 -19.02 5.47
C GLY A 239 23.15 -19.05 6.19
N ALA A 240 23.79 -17.88 6.38
CA ALA A 240 25.02 -17.77 7.16
C ALA A 240 24.81 -18.16 8.63
N GLY A 241 23.67 -17.77 9.21
CA GLY A 241 23.25 -18.17 10.55
C GLY A 241 23.12 -19.69 10.70
N ALA A 242 22.47 -20.34 9.74
CA ALA A 242 22.30 -21.80 9.73
C ALA A 242 23.65 -22.53 9.66
N LEU A 243 24.56 -22.09 8.82
CA LEU A 243 25.94 -22.65 8.73
C LEU A 243 26.68 -22.53 10.07
N ALA A 244 26.68 -21.32 10.67
CA ALA A 244 27.33 -21.09 11.95
C ALA A 244 26.72 -21.93 13.08
N TRP A 245 25.43 -22.15 13.07
CA TRP A 245 24.74 -23.01 14.02
C TRP A 245 25.15 -24.48 13.86
N LEU A 246 25.16 -25.02 12.64
CA LEU A 246 25.61 -26.38 12.33
C LEU A 246 27.04 -26.62 12.77
N ASP A 247 27.95 -25.68 12.50
CA ASP A 247 29.37 -25.78 12.92
C ASP A 247 29.47 -25.80 14.45
N SER A 248 28.66 -25.06 15.17
CA SER A 248 28.62 -25.08 16.63
C SER A 248 28.16 -26.43 17.17
N GLN A 249 27.11 -27.01 16.56
CA GLN A 249 26.60 -28.33 16.94
C GLN A 249 27.62 -29.44 16.71
N ASN A 250 28.32 -29.39 15.57
CA ASN A 250 29.39 -30.37 15.24
C ASN A 250 30.52 -30.31 16.22
N ARG A 251 30.99 -29.11 16.62
CA ARG A 251 32.02 -28.92 17.65
C ARG A 251 31.59 -29.49 19.00
N GLN A 252 30.35 -29.26 19.43
CA GLN A 252 29.83 -29.81 20.67
C GLN A 252 29.74 -31.33 20.66
N ARG A 253 29.34 -31.95 19.55
CA ARG A 253 29.30 -33.40 19.41
C ARG A 253 30.71 -34.00 19.46
N SER A 254 31.68 -33.42 18.75
CA SER A 254 33.05 -33.86 18.76
C SER A 254 33.72 -33.77 20.16
N SER A 255 33.41 -32.73 20.92
CA SER A 255 33.92 -32.57 22.29
C SER A 255 33.25 -33.55 23.27
N ALA A 256 31.99 -33.94 23.05
CA ALA A 256 31.27 -34.91 23.88
C ALA A 256 31.81 -36.36 23.66
N THR A 257 32.22 -36.70 22.42
CA THR A 257 32.79 -38.02 22.09
C THR A 257 34.26 -38.16 22.51
N ALA A 258 34.96 -37.05 22.76
CA ALA A 258 36.36 -37.06 23.16
C ALA A 258 36.60 -37.16 24.69
N LYS A 259 35.57 -37.29 25.54
CA LYS A 259 35.74 -37.57 26.98
C LYS A 259 36.05 -39.03 27.16
N PRO A 260 37.27 -39.40 27.68
CA PRO A 260 37.59 -40.79 27.98
C PRO A 260 36.66 -41.31 29.11
N ALA A 261 36.20 -42.55 28.96
CA ALA A 261 35.57 -43.29 30.05
C ALA A 261 36.63 -43.47 31.15
N ASN A 262 36.39 -42.85 32.29
CA ASN A 262 37.13 -43.16 33.52
C ASN A 262 36.61 -44.43 34.13
#